data_1313b0343b672dd8e1dbeca7abcb23b0
#
_entry.id   1313b0343b672dd8e1dbeca7abcb23b0
#
_cell.length_a   1.000
_cell.length_b   1.000
_cell.length_c   1.000
_cell.angle_alpha   90.00
_cell.angle_beta   90.00
_cell.angle_gamma   90.00
#
_symmetry.space_group_name_H-M   'P 1'
#
loop_
_entity.id
_entity.type
_entity.pdbx_description
1 polymer ?
#
loop_
_entity_poly.entity_id
_entity_poly.type
_entity_poly.pdbx_seq_one_letter_code
_entity_poly.pdbx_strand_id
1 'polypeptide(L)'
;MRLIIDTRLKLLISPANAKEAAEAIAGGANIIDVKNPQEGALGANFPWVIRQIKELVPKNVQVSCALGDIPNLPGSASLAALGAASLGVDYVKVSLYGCKTVEESLYLLQNINKAAKECNPKIKLAAVGYADAKKTNLLDPRQVPEVAAKAHIEVAMLDTQFKDGKNLFSHLSTEQLKKFVDRSHQLGLEVALAGSLRKDDLPIIYHLGADIAGLRGAACTSGDRVKGEMKRALVSELVEIIKQTEAQANKPRV
;
A
#
# COMPACT_ATOMS: atom_id res chain seq x y z
N MET A 1 -16.05 8.57 -19.76
CA MET A 1 -15.72 7.40 -18.92
C MET A 1 -14.44 6.79 -19.47
N ARG A 2 -13.27 7.06 -18.85
CA ARG A 2 -12.02 6.41 -19.26
C ARG A 2 -12.06 4.97 -18.78
N LEU A 3 -11.92 4.01 -19.67
CA LEU A 3 -11.74 2.60 -19.32
C LEU A 3 -10.47 2.49 -18.47
N ILE A 4 -10.58 1.98 -17.24
CA ILE A 4 -9.43 1.54 -16.47
C ILE A 4 -8.89 0.34 -17.25
N ILE A 5 -7.69 0.47 -17.78
CA ILE A 5 -7.02 -0.62 -18.48
C ILE A 5 -6.41 -1.47 -17.39
N ASP A 6 -6.76 -2.75 -17.39
CA ASP A 6 -6.21 -3.73 -16.45
C ASP A 6 -4.74 -3.96 -16.81
N THR A 7 -3.85 -3.29 -16.09
CA THR A 7 -2.40 -3.48 -16.16
C THR A 7 -1.98 -4.50 -15.11
N ARG A 8 -0.94 -5.27 -15.37
CA ARG A 8 -0.39 -6.22 -14.39
C ARG A 8 0.01 -5.51 -13.09
N LEU A 9 0.65 -4.34 -13.18
CA LEU A 9 1.00 -3.51 -12.03
C LEU A 9 -0.12 -2.52 -11.74
N LYS A 10 -0.81 -2.68 -10.61
CA LYS A 10 -1.84 -1.75 -10.14
C LYS A 10 -1.22 -0.51 -9.50
N LEU A 11 -1.74 0.66 -9.86
CA LEU A 11 -1.35 1.92 -9.24
C LEU A 11 -2.27 2.22 -8.03
N LEU A 12 -1.67 2.24 -6.84
CA LEU A 12 -2.31 2.67 -5.60
C LEU A 12 -1.90 4.11 -5.31
N ILE A 13 -2.88 5.02 -5.23
CA ILE A 13 -2.68 6.42 -4.88
C ILE A 13 -3.32 6.72 -3.53
N SER A 14 -2.59 7.47 -2.68
CA SER A 14 -3.00 7.71 -1.29
C SER A 14 -3.54 9.14 -1.08
N PRO A 15 -4.85 9.42 -1.32
CA PRO A 15 -5.49 10.70 -0.97
C PRO A 15 -5.74 10.82 0.53
N ALA A 16 -5.77 12.07 1.02
CA ALA A 16 -6.10 12.41 2.40
C ALA A 16 -7.55 12.88 2.57
N ASN A 17 -8.23 13.25 1.48
CA ASN A 17 -9.59 13.78 1.49
C ASN A 17 -10.31 13.51 0.16
N ALA A 18 -11.61 13.83 0.11
CA ALA A 18 -12.46 13.59 -1.05
C ALA A 18 -12.02 14.35 -2.32
N LYS A 19 -11.48 15.57 -2.18
CA LYS A 19 -10.96 16.36 -3.31
C LYS A 19 -9.78 15.65 -3.97
N GLU A 20 -8.82 15.20 -3.16
CA GLU A 20 -7.68 14.43 -3.65
C GLU A 20 -8.10 13.07 -4.24
N ALA A 21 -9.09 12.41 -3.62
CA ALA A 21 -9.61 11.14 -4.14
C ALA A 21 -10.24 11.31 -5.54
N ALA A 22 -10.99 12.39 -5.77
CA ALA A 22 -11.55 12.71 -7.07
C ALA A 22 -10.45 12.91 -8.15
N GLU A 23 -9.36 13.60 -7.80
CA GLU A 23 -8.20 13.78 -8.68
C GLU A 23 -7.52 12.41 -9.00
N ALA A 24 -7.34 11.56 -7.99
CA ALA A 24 -6.74 10.24 -8.17
C ALA A 24 -7.59 9.31 -9.05
N ILE A 25 -8.90 9.29 -8.83
CA ILE A 25 -9.88 8.53 -9.64
C ILE A 25 -9.86 9.02 -11.09
N ALA A 26 -9.97 10.34 -11.29
CA ALA A 26 -9.95 10.95 -12.60
C ALA A 26 -8.61 10.75 -13.34
N GLY A 27 -7.51 10.59 -12.61
CA GLY A 27 -6.19 10.25 -13.11
C GLY A 27 -6.03 8.80 -13.55
N GLY A 28 -6.91 7.89 -13.11
CA GLY A 28 -6.93 6.49 -13.51
C GLY A 28 -6.24 5.55 -12.51
N ALA A 29 -6.14 5.92 -11.23
CA ALA A 29 -5.65 5.02 -10.18
C ALA A 29 -6.53 3.75 -10.08
N ASN A 30 -5.90 2.60 -9.83
CA ASN A 30 -6.59 1.33 -9.66
C ASN A 30 -7.10 1.14 -8.22
N ILE A 31 -6.35 1.69 -7.25
CA ILE A 31 -6.65 1.58 -5.82
C ILE A 31 -6.57 2.98 -5.20
N ILE A 32 -7.62 3.39 -4.51
CA ILE A 32 -7.67 4.63 -3.72
C ILE A 32 -7.39 4.26 -2.26
N ASP A 33 -6.23 4.70 -1.77
CA ASP A 33 -5.73 4.35 -0.44
C ASP A 33 -5.92 5.51 0.53
N VAL A 34 -6.99 5.46 1.31
CA VAL A 34 -7.35 6.54 2.22
C VAL A 34 -6.42 6.56 3.42
N LYS A 35 -5.60 7.61 3.55
CA LYS A 35 -4.72 7.79 4.71
C LYS A 35 -4.51 9.25 5.08
N ASN A 36 -4.13 9.49 6.34
CA ASN A 36 -3.76 10.81 6.84
C ASN A 36 -2.23 10.95 6.93
N PRO A 37 -1.57 11.70 6.02
CA PRO A 37 -0.11 11.84 6.03
C PRO A 37 0.43 12.60 7.25
N GLN A 38 -0.42 13.26 8.04
CA GLN A 38 -0.03 13.97 9.26
C GLN A 38 0.14 13.03 10.45
N GLU A 39 -0.50 11.85 10.43
CA GLU A 39 -0.45 10.86 11.51
C GLU A 39 0.62 9.77 11.29
N GLY A 40 1.49 9.91 10.31
CA GLY A 40 2.59 8.96 10.10
C GLY A 40 2.73 8.45 8.67
N ALA A 41 3.53 7.40 8.52
CA ALA A 41 3.75 6.76 7.23
C ALA A 41 2.49 6.06 6.74
N LEU A 42 1.80 5.35 7.65
CA LEU A 42 0.52 4.68 7.46
C LEU A 42 -0.58 5.32 8.30
N GLY A 43 -0.54 6.63 8.51
CA GLY A 43 -1.50 7.35 9.34
C GLY A 43 -2.95 7.03 8.97
N ALA A 44 -3.77 6.68 9.96
CA ALA A 44 -5.18 6.41 9.78
C ALA A 44 -5.95 7.69 9.41
N ASN A 45 -7.02 7.55 8.68
CA ASN A 45 -7.94 8.65 8.43
C ASN A 45 -9.25 8.42 9.20
N PHE A 46 -10.01 9.48 9.40
CA PHE A 46 -11.27 9.40 10.12
C PHE A 46 -12.31 8.54 9.39
N PRO A 47 -13.13 7.75 10.11
CA PRO A 47 -14.13 6.87 9.50
C PRO A 47 -15.09 7.58 8.54
N TRP A 48 -15.50 8.82 8.84
CA TRP A 48 -16.38 9.60 7.97
C TRP A 48 -15.68 10.04 6.68
N VAL A 49 -14.37 10.29 6.69
CA VAL A 49 -13.58 10.59 5.48
C VAL A 49 -13.45 9.35 4.61
N ILE A 50 -13.17 8.18 5.22
CA ILE A 50 -13.09 6.89 4.50
C ILE A 50 -14.43 6.60 3.84
N ARG A 51 -15.56 6.77 4.55
CA ARG A 51 -16.91 6.56 4.01
C ARG A 51 -17.20 7.51 2.85
N GLN A 52 -16.94 8.80 3.01
CA GLN A 52 -17.13 9.81 1.97
C GLN A 52 -16.34 9.45 0.70
N ILE A 53 -15.09 9.01 0.83
CA ILE A 53 -14.27 8.60 -0.31
C ILE A 53 -14.81 7.32 -0.94
N LYS A 54 -15.20 6.32 -0.12
CA LYS A 54 -15.79 5.06 -0.62
C LYS A 54 -17.05 5.29 -1.47
N GLU A 55 -17.88 6.25 -1.09
CA GLU A 55 -19.08 6.64 -1.85
C GLU A 55 -18.76 7.30 -3.20
N LEU A 56 -17.60 7.96 -3.33
CA LEU A 56 -17.14 8.58 -4.59
C LEU A 56 -16.50 7.58 -5.56
N VAL A 57 -15.98 6.46 -5.03
CA VAL A 57 -15.17 5.53 -5.82
C VAL A 57 -16.04 4.64 -6.69
N PRO A 58 -15.81 4.57 -8.03
CA PRO A 58 -16.54 3.68 -8.93
C PRO A 58 -16.33 2.20 -8.57
N LYS A 59 -17.29 1.33 -8.91
CA LYS A 59 -17.27 -0.11 -8.57
C LYS A 59 -16.04 -0.87 -9.09
N ASN A 60 -15.42 -0.39 -10.15
CA ASN A 60 -14.24 -0.99 -10.77
C ASN A 60 -12.91 -0.47 -10.19
N VAL A 61 -12.95 0.43 -9.21
CA VAL A 61 -11.79 0.93 -8.46
C VAL A 61 -11.87 0.42 -7.03
N GLN A 62 -10.76 -0.10 -6.51
CA GLN A 62 -10.70 -0.63 -5.17
C GLN A 62 -10.39 0.48 -4.14
N VAL A 63 -10.85 0.29 -2.91
CA VAL A 63 -10.56 1.21 -1.80
C VAL A 63 -9.75 0.50 -0.74
N SER A 64 -8.65 1.13 -0.32
CA SER A 64 -7.81 0.72 0.78
C SER A 64 -7.84 1.78 1.88
N CYS A 65 -7.62 1.38 3.13
CA CYS A 65 -7.29 2.32 4.20
C CYS A 65 -6.20 1.75 5.12
N ALA A 66 -5.50 2.63 5.83
CA ALA A 66 -4.53 2.25 6.82
C ALA A 66 -5.12 2.34 8.23
N LEU A 67 -4.71 1.43 9.13
CA LEU A 67 -5.13 1.46 10.55
C LEU A 67 -4.36 2.47 11.39
N GLY A 68 -3.27 3.02 10.86
CA GLY A 68 -2.33 3.84 11.60
C GLY A 68 -1.04 3.10 11.96
N ASP A 69 -0.04 3.89 12.41
CA ASP A 69 1.18 3.34 12.98
C ASP A 69 0.95 3.03 14.47
N ILE A 70 -0.01 2.13 14.74
CA ILE A 70 -0.36 1.69 16.10
C ILE A 70 0.81 0.85 16.64
N PRO A 71 1.30 1.12 17.86
CA PRO A 71 2.24 0.23 18.53
C PRO A 71 1.68 -1.20 18.63
N ASN A 72 2.52 -2.17 18.98
CA ASN A 72 2.09 -3.56 19.13
C ASN A 72 1.04 -3.70 20.26
N LEU A 73 -0.20 -3.32 19.94
CA LEU A 73 -1.39 -3.37 20.80
C LEU A 73 -2.51 -4.15 20.07
N PRO A 74 -2.46 -5.50 20.09
CA PRO A 74 -3.36 -6.32 19.26
C PRO A 74 -4.84 -6.06 19.47
N GLY A 75 -5.27 -5.82 20.71
CA GLY A 75 -6.68 -5.51 21.02
C GLY A 75 -7.14 -4.21 20.39
N SER A 76 -6.37 -3.12 20.54
CA SER A 76 -6.68 -1.81 19.95
C SER A 76 -6.67 -1.87 18.42
N ALA A 77 -5.66 -2.54 17.85
CA ALA A 77 -5.55 -2.71 16.41
C ALA A 77 -6.68 -3.57 15.83
N SER A 78 -7.17 -4.58 16.58
CA SER A 78 -8.33 -5.40 16.19
C SER A 78 -9.62 -4.58 16.17
N LEU A 79 -9.84 -3.71 17.16
CA LEU A 79 -10.99 -2.80 17.16
C LEU A 79 -10.94 -1.80 15.99
N ALA A 80 -9.75 -1.28 15.68
CA ALA A 80 -9.55 -0.41 14.51
C ALA A 80 -9.85 -1.17 13.20
N ALA A 81 -9.39 -2.42 13.08
CA ALA A 81 -9.63 -3.26 11.92
C ALA A 81 -11.11 -3.61 11.71
N LEU A 82 -11.81 -3.94 12.79
CA LEU A 82 -13.26 -4.15 12.78
C LEU A 82 -13.97 -2.89 12.26
N GLY A 83 -13.61 -1.71 12.80
CA GLY A 83 -14.14 -0.43 12.36
C GLY A 83 -13.88 -0.16 10.88
N ALA A 84 -12.66 -0.37 10.40
CA ALA A 84 -12.29 -0.20 9.00
C ALA A 84 -13.06 -1.16 8.08
N ALA A 85 -13.17 -2.45 8.47
CA ALA A 85 -13.89 -3.46 7.73
C ALA A 85 -15.39 -3.13 7.56
N SER A 86 -16.00 -2.52 8.58
CA SER A 86 -17.42 -2.09 8.55
C SER A 86 -17.71 -0.96 7.56
N LEU A 87 -16.67 -0.26 7.08
CA LEU A 87 -16.81 0.82 6.09
C LEU A 87 -16.85 0.29 4.64
N GLY A 88 -16.76 -1.03 4.44
CA GLY A 88 -16.86 -1.66 3.12
C GLY A 88 -15.66 -1.41 2.22
N VAL A 89 -14.48 -1.15 2.77
CA VAL A 89 -13.24 -1.06 2.01
C VAL A 89 -12.80 -2.43 1.52
N ASP A 90 -12.00 -2.47 0.45
CA ASP A 90 -11.54 -3.71 -0.16
C ASP A 90 -10.25 -4.21 0.50
N TYR A 91 -9.40 -3.28 0.99
CA TYR A 91 -8.15 -3.59 1.68
C TYR A 91 -8.02 -2.79 2.99
N VAL A 92 -7.40 -3.44 3.98
CA VAL A 92 -6.93 -2.79 5.21
C VAL A 92 -5.44 -3.02 5.35
N LYS A 93 -4.68 -1.95 5.50
CA LYS A 93 -3.23 -2.01 5.72
C LYS A 93 -2.92 -2.01 7.21
N VAL A 94 -2.15 -3.01 7.62
CA VAL A 94 -1.72 -3.23 9.00
C VAL A 94 -0.22 -2.98 9.10
N SER A 95 0.16 -1.91 9.80
CA SER A 95 1.55 -1.61 10.10
C SER A 95 2.11 -2.61 11.12
N LEU A 96 3.31 -3.13 10.87
CA LEU A 96 4.09 -3.89 11.84
C LEU A 96 4.92 -2.96 12.75
N TYR A 97 4.44 -1.73 12.94
CA TYR A 97 5.03 -0.76 13.85
C TYR A 97 4.99 -1.27 15.29
N GLY A 98 6.15 -1.23 15.97
CA GLY A 98 6.28 -1.74 17.32
C GLY A 98 6.50 -3.26 17.43
N CYS A 99 6.33 -4.04 16.37
CA CYS A 99 6.68 -5.46 16.34
C CYS A 99 8.17 -5.64 16.05
N LYS A 100 8.86 -6.42 16.88
CA LYS A 100 10.29 -6.68 16.80
C LYS A 100 10.61 -8.11 16.39
N THR A 101 9.69 -9.02 16.67
CA THR A 101 9.86 -10.46 16.42
C THR A 101 8.76 -11.00 15.49
N VAL A 102 9.02 -12.20 14.96
CA VAL A 102 8.04 -12.94 14.15
C VAL A 102 6.81 -13.27 14.99
N GLU A 103 7.01 -13.69 16.24
CA GLU A 103 5.93 -14.10 17.14
C GLU A 103 4.99 -12.93 17.47
N GLU A 104 5.55 -11.75 17.78
CA GLU A 104 4.78 -10.53 18.03
C GLU A 104 3.95 -10.14 16.80
N SER A 105 4.58 -10.17 15.62
CA SER A 105 3.95 -9.82 14.36
C SER A 105 2.85 -10.80 13.97
N LEU A 106 3.10 -12.09 14.17
CA LEU A 106 2.13 -13.15 13.91
C LEU A 106 0.91 -13.01 14.81
N TYR A 107 1.13 -12.82 16.12
CA TYR A 107 0.05 -12.64 17.08
C TYR A 107 -0.80 -11.41 16.77
N LEU A 108 -0.16 -10.28 16.45
CA LEU A 108 -0.84 -9.06 16.03
C LEU A 108 -1.72 -9.32 14.80
N LEU A 109 -1.14 -9.85 13.71
CA LEU A 109 -1.83 -10.04 12.44
C LEU A 109 -2.97 -11.05 12.53
N GLN A 110 -2.81 -12.15 13.28
CA GLN A 110 -3.86 -13.16 13.46
C GLN A 110 -5.10 -12.57 14.14
N ASN A 111 -4.91 -11.76 15.19
CA ASN A 111 -6.02 -11.12 15.90
C ASN A 111 -6.72 -10.07 15.05
N ILE A 112 -5.95 -9.26 14.30
CA ILE A 112 -6.50 -8.28 13.37
C ILE A 112 -7.27 -8.97 12.24
N ASN A 113 -6.71 -10.03 11.66
CA ASN A 113 -7.36 -10.79 10.58
C ASN A 113 -8.69 -11.37 11.07
N LYS A 114 -8.70 -11.99 12.24
CA LYS A 114 -9.93 -12.51 12.85
C LYS A 114 -10.99 -11.42 12.97
N ALA A 115 -10.66 -10.28 13.58
CA ALA A 115 -11.60 -9.18 13.80
C ALA A 115 -12.15 -8.60 12.48
N ALA A 116 -11.28 -8.38 11.49
CA ALA A 116 -11.70 -7.84 10.19
C ALA A 116 -12.58 -8.83 9.41
N LYS A 117 -12.23 -10.13 9.42
CA LYS A 117 -12.98 -11.17 8.70
C LYS A 117 -14.32 -11.51 9.33
N GLU A 118 -14.48 -11.36 10.64
CA GLU A 118 -15.78 -11.48 11.32
C GLU A 118 -16.78 -10.43 10.80
N CYS A 119 -16.30 -9.22 10.48
CA CYS A 119 -17.14 -8.15 9.92
C CYS A 119 -17.34 -8.31 8.40
N ASN A 120 -16.25 -8.55 7.67
CA ASN A 120 -16.27 -8.69 6.21
C ASN A 120 -15.35 -9.84 5.76
N PRO A 121 -15.89 -11.04 5.51
CA PRO A 121 -15.07 -12.19 5.11
C PRO A 121 -14.29 -12.01 3.81
N LYS A 122 -14.69 -11.05 2.95
CA LYS A 122 -14.05 -10.78 1.65
C LYS A 122 -12.94 -9.73 1.72
N ILE A 123 -12.80 -9.04 2.86
CA ILE A 123 -11.77 -8.00 3.00
C ILE A 123 -10.38 -8.61 2.88
N LYS A 124 -9.49 -7.91 2.19
CA LYS A 124 -8.08 -8.28 2.13
C LYS A 124 -7.27 -7.44 3.11
N LEU A 125 -6.32 -8.08 3.78
CA LEU A 125 -5.39 -7.37 4.64
C LEU A 125 -4.00 -7.32 4.00
N ALA A 126 -3.28 -6.23 4.25
CA ALA A 126 -1.89 -6.08 3.86
C ALA A 126 -1.01 -5.94 5.11
N ALA A 127 -0.09 -6.87 5.29
CA ALA A 127 0.95 -6.77 6.32
C ALA A 127 2.06 -5.86 5.81
N VAL A 128 2.28 -4.72 6.50
CA VAL A 128 3.24 -3.70 6.05
C VAL A 128 4.46 -3.69 6.93
N GLY A 129 5.59 -4.13 6.35
CA GLY A 129 6.91 -3.98 6.95
C GLY A 129 7.60 -2.69 6.47
N TYR A 130 8.56 -2.22 7.26
CA TYR A 130 9.31 -1.01 6.95
C TYR A 130 10.71 -1.35 6.42
N ALA A 131 11.05 -0.85 5.23
CA ALA A 131 12.36 -1.06 4.61
C ALA A 131 13.52 -0.46 5.44
N ASP A 132 13.22 0.57 6.23
CA ASP A 132 14.14 1.25 7.14
C ASP A 132 14.05 0.78 8.61
N ALA A 133 13.47 -0.40 8.84
CA ALA A 133 13.23 -1.01 10.16
C ALA A 133 14.48 -1.10 11.06
N LYS A 134 15.66 -1.22 10.46
CA LYS A 134 16.94 -1.23 11.21
C LYS A 134 17.15 0.01 12.07
N LYS A 135 16.59 1.16 11.67
CA LYS A 135 16.71 2.42 12.43
C LYS A 135 15.94 2.39 13.75
N THR A 136 14.93 1.55 13.87
CA THR A 136 13.97 1.51 14.99
C THR A 136 13.85 0.14 15.63
N ASN A 137 14.73 -0.79 15.27
CA ASN A 137 14.73 -2.17 15.79
C ASN A 137 13.35 -2.85 15.64
N LEU A 138 12.71 -2.64 14.49
CA LEU A 138 11.49 -3.34 14.10
C LEU A 138 11.80 -4.67 13.40
N LEU A 139 10.75 -5.47 13.16
CA LEU A 139 10.86 -6.73 12.41
C LEU A 139 11.63 -6.52 11.10
N ASP A 140 12.57 -7.40 10.79
CA ASP A 140 13.27 -7.39 9.51
C ASP A 140 12.25 -7.51 8.37
N PRO A 141 12.20 -6.54 7.43
CA PRO A 141 11.20 -6.53 6.37
C PRO A 141 11.24 -7.79 5.49
N ARG A 142 12.36 -8.51 5.45
CA ARG A 142 12.48 -9.78 4.71
C ARG A 142 11.66 -10.91 5.31
N GLN A 143 11.20 -10.79 6.56
CA GLN A 143 10.36 -11.79 7.26
C GLN A 143 8.85 -11.54 7.05
N VAL A 144 8.48 -10.40 6.46
CA VAL A 144 7.06 -10.04 6.26
C VAL A 144 6.29 -11.09 5.45
N PRO A 145 6.84 -11.68 4.36
CA PRO A 145 6.12 -12.69 3.59
C PRO A 145 5.73 -13.91 4.43
N GLU A 146 6.66 -14.44 5.24
CA GLU A 146 6.42 -15.59 6.09
C GLU A 146 5.38 -15.30 7.18
N VAL A 147 5.47 -14.13 7.79
CA VAL A 147 4.52 -13.71 8.83
C VAL A 147 3.14 -13.51 8.24
N ALA A 148 3.04 -12.85 7.09
CA ALA A 148 1.77 -12.62 6.40
C ALA A 148 1.10 -13.93 6.01
N ALA A 149 1.84 -14.86 5.38
CA ALA A 149 1.30 -16.16 4.98
C ALA A 149 0.83 -16.98 6.19
N LYS A 150 1.62 -17.05 7.27
CA LYS A 150 1.24 -17.76 8.50
C LYS A 150 0.04 -17.15 9.22
N ALA A 151 -0.17 -15.85 9.06
CA ALA A 151 -1.33 -15.13 9.61
C ALA A 151 -2.55 -15.16 8.66
N HIS A 152 -2.45 -15.82 7.51
CA HIS A 152 -3.48 -15.85 6.46
C HIS A 152 -3.86 -14.44 5.96
N ILE A 153 -2.86 -13.57 5.82
CA ILE A 153 -2.97 -12.25 5.23
C ILE A 153 -2.74 -12.36 3.72
N GLU A 154 -3.42 -11.58 2.92
CA GLU A 154 -3.40 -11.71 1.46
C GLU A 154 -2.27 -10.93 0.78
N VAL A 155 -1.78 -9.86 1.40
CA VAL A 155 -0.79 -8.96 0.78
C VAL A 155 0.43 -8.78 1.67
N ALA A 156 1.63 -9.02 1.14
CA ALA A 156 2.90 -8.61 1.75
C ALA A 156 3.29 -7.23 1.18
N MET A 157 3.53 -6.26 2.04
CA MET A 157 3.82 -4.89 1.62
C MET A 157 5.08 -4.35 2.28
N LEU A 158 5.84 -3.54 1.53
CA LEU A 158 6.93 -2.71 2.04
C LEU A 158 6.61 -1.22 1.87
N ASP A 159 6.90 -0.44 2.91
CA ASP A 159 6.90 1.03 2.89
C ASP A 159 8.18 1.52 3.62
N THR A 160 8.39 2.82 3.76
CA THR A 160 9.40 3.44 4.64
C THR A 160 8.70 4.12 5.80
N GLN A 161 9.22 3.96 7.02
CA GLN A 161 8.69 4.63 8.21
C GLN A 161 9.03 6.12 8.18
N PHE A 162 10.30 6.43 7.96
CA PHE A 162 10.76 7.81 7.89
C PHE A 162 10.58 8.40 6.50
N LYS A 163 10.10 9.65 6.46
CA LYS A 163 9.90 10.42 5.22
C LYS A 163 10.98 11.52 5.15
N ASP A 164 12.24 11.09 5.20
CA ASP A 164 13.45 11.90 5.26
C ASP A 164 14.09 12.16 3.87
N GLY A 165 13.32 11.98 2.80
CA GLY A 165 13.78 12.14 1.42
C GLY A 165 14.37 10.88 0.80
N LYS A 166 14.61 9.83 1.60
CA LYS A 166 15.04 8.52 1.13
C LYS A 166 13.84 7.68 0.71
N ASN A 167 13.96 6.97 -0.39
CA ASN A 167 12.94 6.06 -0.89
C ASN A 167 13.26 4.60 -0.56
N LEU A 168 12.36 3.69 -0.96
CA LEU A 168 12.50 2.24 -0.78
C LEU A 168 13.88 1.72 -1.22
N PHE A 169 14.37 2.17 -2.39
CA PHE A 169 15.64 1.73 -2.98
C PHE A 169 16.88 2.26 -2.25
N SER A 170 16.72 3.24 -1.37
CA SER A 170 17.79 3.70 -0.47
C SER A 170 18.04 2.75 0.70
N HIS A 171 17.10 1.85 0.98
CA HIS A 171 17.14 0.94 2.14
C HIS A 171 17.32 -0.53 1.74
N LEU A 172 16.76 -0.93 0.59
CA LEU A 172 16.86 -2.29 0.08
C LEU A 172 17.34 -2.26 -1.38
N SER A 173 18.30 -3.12 -1.70
CA SER A 173 18.75 -3.28 -3.08
C SER A 173 17.67 -3.91 -3.95
N THR A 174 17.78 -3.72 -5.27
CA THR A 174 16.87 -4.34 -6.26
C THR A 174 16.86 -5.87 -6.11
N GLU A 175 18.01 -6.49 -5.81
CA GLU A 175 18.09 -7.93 -5.57
C GLU A 175 17.30 -8.35 -4.31
N GLN A 176 17.40 -7.57 -3.23
CA GLN A 176 16.66 -7.85 -2.00
C GLN A 176 15.15 -7.69 -2.22
N LEU A 177 14.73 -6.67 -2.96
CA LEU A 177 13.34 -6.47 -3.34
C LEU A 177 12.83 -7.59 -4.26
N LYS A 178 13.65 -8.05 -5.21
CA LYS A 178 13.28 -9.20 -6.05
C LYS A 178 13.08 -10.46 -5.23
N LYS A 179 13.97 -10.75 -4.28
CA LYS A 179 13.81 -11.90 -3.36
C LYS A 179 12.53 -11.77 -2.52
N PHE A 180 12.19 -10.57 -2.05
CA PHE A 180 10.95 -10.32 -1.33
C PHE A 180 9.72 -10.62 -2.19
N VAL A 181 9.69 -10.12 -3.44
CA VAL A 181 8.59 -10.35 -4.39
C VAL A 181 8.46 -11.85 -4.68
N ASP A 182 9.55 -12.51 -5.09
CA ASP A 182 9.52 -13.92 -5.46
C ASP A 182 9.08 -14.79 -4.28
N ARG A 183 9.58 -14.48 -3.08
CA ARG A 183 9.19 -15.23 -1.88
C ARG A 183 7.74 -15.05 -1.51
N SER A 184 7.22 -13.84 -1.64
CA SER A 184 5.80 -13.56 -1.41
C SER A 184 4.90 -14.33 -2.37
N HIS A 185 5.23 -14.31 -3.67
CA HIS A 185 4.48 -15.05 -4.69
C HIS A 185 4.54 -16.57 -4.47
N GLN A 186 5.70 -17.13 -4.06
CA GLN A 186 5.82 -18.55 -3.70
C GLN A 186 4.88 -18.94 -2.54
N LEU A 187 4.58 -17.99 -1.66
CA LEU A 187 3.67 -18.17 -0.54
C LEU A 187 2.20 -17.84 -0.90
N GLY A 188 1.91 -17.52 -2.16
CA GLY A 188 0.56 -17.19 -2.65
C GLY A 188 0.06 -15.79 -2.26
N LEU A 189 0.97 -14.85 -1.94
CA LEU A 189 0.64 -13.50 -1.54
C LEU A 189 0.70 -12.52 -2.73
N GLU A 190 -0.19 -11.54 -2.77
CA GLU A 190 0.00 -10.33 -3.57
C GLU A 190 1.13 -9.48 -2.96
N VAL A 191 1.84 -8.72 -3.80
CA VAL A 191 2.96 -7.88 -3.34
C VAL A 191 2.71 -6.41 -3.62
N ALA A 192 2.80 -5.58 -2.59
CA ALA A 192 2.75 -4.13 -2.70
C ALA A 192 4.09 -3.50 -2.33
N LEU A 193 4.62 -2.63 -3.19
CA LEU A 193 5.81 -1.84 -2.91
C LEU A 193 5.46 -0.36 -2.85
N ALA A 194 5.89 0.29 -1.76
CA ALA A 194 5.74 1.71 -1.51
C ALA A 194 7.00 2.26 -0.80
N GLY A 195 6.96 3.50 -0.32
CA GLY A 195 8.08 4.10 0.40
C GLY A 195 8.74 5.22 -0.39
N SER A 196 8.11 6.39 -0.39
CA SER A 196 8.59 7.61 -1.05
C SER A 196 8.98 7.41 -2.52
N LEU A 197 8.26 6.53 -3.21
CA LEU A 197 8.51 6.20 -4.61
C LEU A 197 8.30 7.41 -5.52
N ARG A 198 9.11 7.47 -6.57
CA ARG A 198 9.06 8.47 -7.64
C ARG A 198 8.58 7.81 -8.94
N LYS A 199 8.22 8.62 -9.92
CA LYS A 199 7.78 8.14 -11.23
C LYS A 199 8.81 7.22 -11.91
N ASP A 200 10.09 7.56 -11.78
CA ASP A 200 11.20 6.80 -12.38
C ASP A 200 11.41 5.42 -11.73
N ASP A 201 10.84 5.18 -10.55
CA ASP A 201 10.90 3.90 -9.87
C ASP A 201 9.88 2.89 -10.45
N LEU A 202 8.82 3.35 -11.12
CA LEU A 202 7.73 2.49 -11.60
C LEU A 202 8.18 1.40 -12.59
N PRO A 203 9.04 1.68 -13.59
CA PRO A 203 9.56 0.64 -14.46
C PRO A 203 10.34 -0.44 -13.70
N ILE A 204 11.12 -0.04 -12.70
CA ILE A 204 11.89 -0.98 -11.87
C ILE A 204 10.93 -1.89 -11.09
N ILE A 205 9.91 -1.31 -10.44
CA ILE A 205 8.89 -2.04 -9.67
C ILE A 205 8.13 -3.03 -10.58
N TYR A 206 7.79 -2.61 -11.80
CA TYR A 206 7.17 -3.48 -12.80
C TYR A 206 8.06 -4.69 -13.11
N HIS A 207 9.35 -4.49 -13.37
CA HIS A 207 10.29 -5.56 -13.69
C HIS A 207 10.64 -6.45 -12.48
N LEU A 208 10.54 -5.94 -11.26
CA LEU A 208 10.61 -6.76 -10.05
C LEU A 208 9.46 -7.76 -9.95
N GLY A 209 8.35 -7.49 -10.62
CA GLY A 209 7.16 -8.35 -10.60
C GLY A 209 6.17 -8.04 -9.49
N ALA A 210 6.24 -6.88 -8.83
CA ALA A 210 5.24 -6.48 -7.86
C ALA A 210 3.85 -6.34 -8.50
N ASP A 211 2.80 -6.56 -7.70
CA ASP A 211 1.41 -6.47 -8.13
C ASP A 211 0.84 -5.06 -7.94
N ILE A 212 1.34 -4.32 -6.93
CA ILE A 212 0.85 -2.99 -6.55
C ILE A 212 2.03 -2.05 -6.30
N ALA A 213 2.00 -0.87 -6.91
CA ALA A 213 2.89 0.25 -6.60
C ALA A 213 2.10 1.34 -5.85
N GLY A 214 2.55 1.69 -4.63
CA GLY A 214 1.89 2.68 -3.77
C GLY A 214 2.61 4.02 -3.76
N LEU A 215 1.94 5.09 -4.21
CA LEU A 215 2.50 6.44 -4.30
C LEU A 215 1.58 7.49 -3.68
N ARG A 216 2.18 8.55 -3.14
CA ARG A 216 1.50 9.79 -2.77
C ARG A 216 2.27 11.02 -3.27
N GLY A 217 3.51 11.24 -2.81
CA GLY A 217 4.28 12.44 -3.16
C GLY A 217 4.38 12.68 -4.66
N ALA A 218 4.65 11.65 -5.45
CA ALA A 218 4.74 11.75 -6.90
C ALA A 218 3.42 12.16 -7.60
N ALA A 219 2.28 12.01 -6.91
CA ALA A 219 0.97 12.46 -7.38
C ALA A 219 0.60 13.87 -6.89
N CYS A 220 1.47 14.50 -6.09
CA CYS A 220 1.27 15.82 -5.50
C CYS A 220 2.20 16.86 -6.12
N THR A 221 1.78 18.13 -6.15
CA THR A 221 2.62 19.25 -6.58
C THR A 221 3.89 19.31 -5.75
N SER A 222 5.01 19.67 -6.38
CA SER A 222 6.34 19.76 -5.75
C SER A 222 6.85 18.45 -5.10
N GLY A 223 6.18 17.32 -5.34
CA GLY A 223 6.51 16.05 -4.70
C GLY A 223 6.26 16.00 -3.18
N ASP A 224 5.65 17.03 -2.62
CA ASP A 224 5.41 17.13 -1.18
C ASP A 224 4.15 16.37 -0.79
N ARG A 225 4.32 15.33 0.03
CA ARG A 225 3.22 14.45 0.47
C ARG A 225 2.26 15.09 1.47
N VAL A 226 2.63 16.20 2.10
CA VAL A 226 1.84 16.86 3.16
C VAL A 226 1.26 18.17 2.67
N LYS A 227 2.08 19.04 2.07
CA LYS A 227 1.70 20.38 1.62
C LYS A 227 1.31 20.43 0.14
N GLY A 228 1.77 19.48 -0.67
CA GLY A 228 1.46 19.42 -2.09
C GLY A 228 0.01 19.01 -2.33
N GLU A 229 -0.61 19.59 -3.37
CA GLU A 229 -1.94 19.20 -3.82
C GLU A 229 -1.87 18.05 -4.82
N MET A 230 -2.66 17.02 -4.59
CA MET A 230 -2.80 15.92 -5.56
C MET A 230 -3.45 16.42 -6.86
N LYS A 231 -2.90 16.02 -7.99
CA LYS A 231 -3.36 16.48 -9.32
C LYS A 231 -3.61 15.30 -10.25
N ARG A 232 -4.76 15.32 -10.91
CA ARG A 232 -5.13 14.36 -11.95
C ARG A 232 -4.02 14.16 -13.00
N ALA A 233 -3.42 15.26 -13.46
CA ALA A 233 -2.38 15.19 -14.49
C ALA A 233 -1.17 14.36 -14.05
N LEU A 234 -0.72 14.53 -12.78
CA LEU A 234 0.38 13.76 -12.22
C LEU A 234 0.01 12.27 -12.06
N VAL A 235 -1.21 11.97 -11.61
CA VAL A 235 -1.68 10.57 -11.53
C VAL A 235 -1.77 9.95 -12.92
N SER A 236 -2.28 10.69 -13.93
CA SER A 236 -2.35 10.20 -15.32
C SER A 236 -0.94 9.95 -15.91
N GLU A 237 0.06 10.77 -15.56
CA GLU A 237 1.46 10.54 -15.95
C GLU A 237 1.97 9.20 -15.39
N LEU A 238 1.71 8.92 -14.10
CA LEU A 238 2.12 7.65 -13.47
C LEU A 238 1.46 6.43 -14.14
N VAL A 239 0.17 6.53 -14.46
CA VAL A 239 -0.56 5.47 -15.19
C VAL A 239 0.05 5.24 -16.57
N GLU A 240 0.39 6.32 -17.28
CA GLU A 240 0.97 6.22 -18.62
C GLU A 240 2.37 5.57 -18.60
N ILE A 241 3.20 5.89 -17.60
CA ILE A 241 4.51 5.24 -17.41
C ILE A 241 4.35 3.72 -17.23
N ILE A 242 3.38 3.27 -16.41
CA ILE A 242 3.12 1.83 -16.21
C ILE A 242 2.72 1.18 -17.53
N LYS A 243 1.80 1.78 -18.29
CA LYS A 243 1.36 1.25 -19.60
C LYS A 243 2.49 1.16 -20.61
N GLN A 244 3.31 2.19 -20.70
CA GLN A 244 4.47 2.20 -21.61
C GLN A 244 5.47 1.12 -21.23
N THR A 245 5.74 0.95 -19.92
CA THR A 245 6.63 -0.09 -19.43
C THR A 245 6.10 -1.48 -19.80
N GLU A 246 4.80 -1.72 -19.60
CA GLU A 246 4.16 -3.00 -19.93
C GLU A 246 4.17 -3.27 -21.43
N ALA A 247 3.87 -2.27 -22.26
CA ALA A 247 3.92 -2.38 -23.70
C ALA A 247 5.35 -2.69 -24.23
N GLN A 248 6.36 -2.13 -23.58
CA GLN A 248 7.78 -2.43 -23.92
C GLN A 248 8.17 -3.84 -23.52
N ALA A 249 7.75 -4.31 -22.33
CA ALA A 249 8.04 -5.65 -21.83
C ALA A 249 7.39 -6.76 -22.67
N ASN A 250 6.23 -6.48 -23.28
CA ASN A 250 5.47 -7.43 -24.10
C ASN A 250 5.86 -7.43 -25.58
N LYS A 251 6.82 -6.59 -26.01
CA LYS A 251 7.34 -6.64 -27.39
C LYS A 251 8.16 -7.93 -27.58
N PRO A 252 7.92 -8.69 -28.67
CA PRO A 252 8.78 -9.84 -28.97
C PRO A 252 10.23 -9.37 -29.10
N ARG A 253 11.13 -10.07 -28.43
CA ARG A 253 12.57 -9.87 -28.65
C ARG A 253 12.87 -10.31 -30.07
N VAL A 254 13.22 -9.36 -30.93
CA VAL A 254 13.68 -9.59 -32.31
C VAL A 254 15.06 -10.22 -32.28
#